data_31be7b9c98280578b52c506c8c1954c3
#
_entry.id   31be7b9c98280578b52c506c8c1954c3
#
_cell.length_a   1.000
_cell.length_b   1.000
_cell.length_c   1.000
_cell.angle_alpha   90.00
_cell.angle_beta   90.00
_cell.angle_gamma   90.00
#
_symmetry.space_group_name_H-M   'P 1'
#
loop_
_entity.id
_entity.type
_entity.pdbx_description
1 polymer ?
#
loop_
_entity_poly.entity_id
_entity_poly.type
_entity_poly.pdbx_seq_one_letter_code
_entity_poly.pdbx_strand_id
1 'polypeptide(L)'
;MRYIQGFDISPAYSNKIYKQYGLDSIKVLKENPYRLADDITGVGFLKADEIALKNGISETSPFRVESAVLYILKQMNKEGDVFSYIQDIEAEGKEFLKLDKSYIDKAVESLVGKKRVIREDDAVYLTNLFKAEEHAAKRIVELIANNTKCIEVTDADVKRLEEEEYDDYVKKYKKEHGNNVEGLEKKREYADKQREAIIAACKSDVLILTGGPGTGKTTTVNGIIKMLKKHGLSVLCAAPTGRAAKRMEEATHHKSMTIHRTLEVKSEGSHGFKFSKNETSPLEGDALIIDESSMIDMSLLDSVLKAIPNGMKLILVGDIDQLLSVGCGNVLYEMIHSGKVPVVRLKAIFRQDEESGIVVNAHKINRGEIPLFKNRKEGDYFFMNVDDMEQEQIRDSIVDYVCDKLPKYYNIPANEIQVLSPMRKGHTGVWELNSYIQNRLNPPAKNKPVIPCNEQVLRLGDKVMFTCNDYDKNIFNGDIGKIVSIFSPELDAKMGINDDEMDDDIDKDERGGLKRGFIVDFDGNRVCFDNSRASDFILAYAITIHKSQGSEYDIVVMPLTMANYTMLQRNLLYTAVTRAKKIFVLFGQKNAVAKAVKNLKVVKRNTRLGLRIVNQMGLLDMMQPENVQLSMAV
;
A
#
# COMPACT_ATOMS: atom_id res chain seq x y z
N MET A 1 -37.87 -10.86 -13.52
CA MET A 1 -37.03 -11.85 -12.80
C MET A 1 -36.99 -13.21 -13.50
N ARG A 2 -38.08 -13.97 -13.59
CA ARG A 2 -38.08 -15.31 -14.25
C ARG A 2 -37.50 -15.30 -15.67
N TYR A 3 -37.73 -14.24 -16.45
CA TYR A 3 -37.19 -14.10 -17.81
C TYR A 3 -35.66 -13.90 -17.82
N ILE A 4 -35.12 -13.14 -16.86
CA ILE A 4 -33.66 -12.94 -16.73
C ILE A 4 -32.96 -14.24 -16.32
N GLN A 5 -33.62 -15.07 -15.50
CA GLN A 5 -33.12 -16.39 -15.12
C GLN A 5 -33.09 -17.36 -16.29
N GLY A 6 -33.97 -17.17 -17.32
CA GLY A 6 -33.96 -17.93 -18.56
C GLY A 6 -32.67 -17.76 -19.40
N PHE A 7 -31.84 -16.76 -19.10
CA PHE A 7 -30.53 -16.55 -19.71
C PHE A 7 -29.39 -17.27 -18.93
N ASP A 8 -29.71 -18.26 -18.12
CA ASP A 8 -28.75 -19.03 -17.30
C ASP A 8 -27.95 -18.15 -16.31
N ILE A 9 -28.61 -17.07 -15.82
CA ILE A 9 -28.06 -16.11 -14.88
C ILE A 9 -28.52 -16.47 -13.47
N SER A 10 -27.58 -16.56 -12.52
CA SER A 10 -27.91 -16.89 -11.14
C SER A 10 -28.87 -15.87 -10.52
N PRO A 11 -29.70 -16.26 -9.53
CA PRO A 11 -30.65 -15.36 -8.88
C PRO A 11 -29.98 -14.08 -8.31
N ALA A 12 -28.77 -14.21 -7.77
CA ALA A 12 -28.02 -13.08 -7.22
C ALA A 12 -27.65 -12.04 -8.30
N TYR A 13 -27.20 -12.49 -9.47
CA TYR A 13 -26.93 -11.59 -10.60
C TYR A 13 -28.21 -11.03 -11.23
N SER A 14 -29.27 -11.86 -11.33
CA SER A 14 -30.56 -11.41 -11.84
C SER A 14 -31.13 -10.24 -11.02
N ASN A 15 -30.97 -10.30 -9.68
CA ASN A 15 -31.35 -9.21 -8.78
C ASN A 15 -30.55 -7.95 -9.02
N LYS A 16 -29.21 -8.07 -9.20
CA LYS A 16 -28.34 -6.91 -9.49
C LYS A 16 -28.69 -6.27 -10.83
N ILE A 17 -28.93 -7.07 -11.88
CA ILE A 17 -29.30 -6.60 -13.22
C ILE A 17 -30.64 -5.87 -13.17
N TYR A 18 -31.64 -6.45 -12.51
CA TYR A 18 -32.95 -5.83 -12.38
C TYR A 18 -32.92 -4.54 -11.55
N LYS A 19 -32.10 -4.51 -10.48
CA LYS A 19 -31.91 -3.31 -9.66
C LYS A 19 -31.28 -2.17 -10.47
N GLN A 20 -30.38 -2.50 -11.41
CA GLN A 20 -29.65 -1.51 -12.23
C GLN A 20 -30.48 -1.00 -13.41
N TYR A 21 -31.18 -1.89 -14.13
CA TYR A 21 -31.83 -1.55 -15.41
C TYR A 21 -33.36 -1.62 -15.37
N GLY A 22 -33.96 -2.14 -14.31
CA GLY A 22 -35.41 -2.29 -14.20
C GLY A 22 -36.02 -3.06 -15.38
N LEU A 23 -36.98 -2.45 -16.05
CA LEU A 23 -37.66 -3.03 -17.23
C LEU A 23 -36.76 -3.13 -18.46
N ASP A 24 -35.71 -2.31 -18.57
CA ASP A 24 -34.77 -2.35 -19.69
C ASP A 24 -33.77 -3.51 -19.61
N SER A 25 -33.78 -4.29 -18.52
CA SER A 25 -32.87 -5.42 -18.33
C SER A 25 -32.86 -6.39 -19.51
N ILE A 26 -34.04 -6.69 -20.08
CA ILE A 26 -34.21 -7.60 -21.21
C ILE A 26 -33.61 -7.02 -22.48
N LYS A 27 -33.81 -5.73 -22.70
CA LYS A 27 -33.26 -5.01 -23.85
C LYS A 27 -31.74 -4.98 -23.80
N VAL A 28 -31.15 -4.66 -22.65
CA VAL A 28 -29.70 -4.66 -22.44
C VAL A 28 -29.11 -6.04 -22.69
N LEU A 29 -29.72 -7.10 -22.13
CA LEU A 29 -29.25 -8.48 -22.31
C LEU A 29 -29.29 -8.96 -23.77
N LYS A 30 -30.25 -8.48 -24.56
CA LYS A 30 -30.40 -8.85 -25.98
C LYS A 30 -29.51 -8.02 -26.90
N GLU A 31 -29.39 -6.71 -26.67
CA GLU A 31 -28.69 -5.79 -27.57
C GLU A 31 -27.18 -5.70 -27.27
N ASN A 32 -26.84 -5.56 -26.01
CA ASN A 32 -25.44 -5.42 -25.58
C ASN A 32 -25.24 -5.90 -24.13
N PRO A 33 -25.11 -7.19 -23.88
CA PRO A 33 -24.88 -7.73 -22.52
C PRO A 33 -23.54 -7.34 -21.91
N TYR A 34 -22.58 -6.85 -22.70
CA TYR A 34 -21.29 -6.36 -22.18
C TYR A 34 -21.40 -5.12 -21.32
N ARG A 35 -22.51 -4.38 -21.41
CA ARG A 35 -22.83 -3.29 -20.46
C ARG A 35 -22.88 -3.76 -19.02
N LEU A 36 -23.18 -5.03 -18.76
CA LEU A 36 -23.15 -5.59 -17.41
C LEU A 36 -21.78 -5.45 -16.76
N ALA A 37 -20.70 -5.57 -17.55
CA ALA A 37 -19.32 -5.46 -17.05
C ALA A 37 -18.93 -3.99 -16.76
N ASP A 38 -19.60 -3.03 -17.35
CA ASP A 38 -19.39 -1.60 -17.10
C ASP A 38 -20.27 -1.07 -15.96
N ASP A 39 -21.53 -1.49 -15.89
CA ASP A 39 -22.55 -0.86 -15.07
C ASP A 39 -22.81 -1.60 -13.75
N ILE A 40 -22.36 -2.86 -13.58
CA ILE A 40 -22.65 -3.67 -12.39
C ILE A 40 -21.39 -4.12 -11.68
N THR A 41 -21.18 -3.64 -10.48
CA THR A 41 -20.05 -4.04 -9.64
C THR A 41 -20.08 -5.55 -9.34
N GLY A 42 -18.96 -6.23 -9.67
CA GLY A 42 -18.79 -7.67 -9.49
C GLY A 42 -19.25 -8.52 -10.69
N VAL A 43 -19.69 -7.90 -11.79
CA VAL A 43 -19.84 -8.56 -13.09
C VAL A 43 -18.65 -8.15 -13.96
N GLY A 44 -17.71 -9.07 -14.18
CA GLY A 44 -16.58 -8.84 -15.08
C GLY A 44 -16.88 -9.24 -16.52
N PHE A 45 -15.94 -8.91 -17.44
CA PHE A 45 -16.03 -9.29 -18.85
C PHE A 45 -16.32 -10.77 -19.07
N LEU A 46 -15.59 -11.67 -18.38
CA LEU A 46 -15.74 -13.13 -18.55
C LEU A 46 -17.19 -13.59 -18.32
N LYS A 47 -17.86 -13.05 -17.30
CA LYS A 47 -19.24 -13.41 -17.01
C LYS A 47 -20.22 -12.78 -17.99
N ALA A 48 -19.96 -11.56 -18.43
CA ALA A 48 -20.75 -10.89 -19.47
C ALA A 48 -20.60 -11.62 -20.82
N ASP A 49 -19.40 -12.08 -21.16
CA ASP A 49 -19.10 -12.84 -22.38
C ASP A 49 -19.81 -14.20 -22.39
N GLU A 50 -19.77 -14.94 -21.28
CA GLU A 50 -20.52 -16.20 -21.13
C GLU A 50 -22.02 -16.01 -21.40
N ILE A 51 -22.61 -14.95 -20.82
CA ILE A 51 -24.01 -14.61 -21.02
C ILE A 51 -24.28 -14.22 -22.48
N ALA A 52 -23.41 -13.40 -23.08
CA ALA A 52 -23.55 -12.90 -24.43
C ALA A 52 -23.52 -14.03 -25.47
N LEU A 53 -22.52 -14.91 -25.38
CA LEU A 53 -22.34 -16.04 -26.29
C LEU A 53 -23.51 -17.05 -26.19
N LYS A 54 -23.98 -17.36 -24.98
CA LYS A 54 -25.16 -18.20 -24.78
C LYS A 54 -26.43 -17.60 -25.38
N ASN A 55 -26.49 -16.26 -25.46
CA ASN A 55 -27.62 -15.54 -26.07
C ASN A 55 -27.48 -15.32 -27.58
N GLY A 56 -26.48 -15.95 -28.22
CA GLY A 56 -26.28 -15.91 -29.66
C GLY A 56 -25.60 -14.65 -30.17
N ILE A 57 -24.96 -13.86 -29.32
CA ILE A 57 -24.11 -12.75 -29.76
C ILE A 57 -22.89 -13.33 -30.49
N SER A 58 -22.60 -12.81 -31.69
CA SER A 58 -21.48 -13.27 -32.53
C SER A 58 -20.14 -13.09 -31.80
N GLU A 59 -19.23 -14.06 -31.98
CA GLU A 59 -17.86 -14.00 -31.50
C GLU A 59 -17.10 -12.78 -32.05
N THR A 60 -17.46 -12.29 -33.24
CA THR A 60 -16.89 -11.12 -33.89
C THR A 60 -17.65 -9.82 -33.62
N SER A 61 -18.62 -9.84 -32.72
CA SER A 61 -19.42 -8.65 -32.36
C SER A 61 -18.50 -7.50 -31.92
N PRO A 62 -18.69 -6.28 -32.48
CA PRO A 62 -17.94 -5.11 -32.06
C PRO A 62 -18.03 -4.86 -30.54
N PHE A 63 -19.19 -5.07 -29.93
CA PHE A 63 -19.38 -4.94 -28.47
C PHE A 63 -18.51 -5.89 -27.68
N ARG A 64 -18.38 -7.14 -28.16
CA ARG A 64 -17.52 -8.15 -27.56
C ARG A 64 -16.06 -7.70 -27.60
N VAL A 65 -15.58 -7.33 -28.77
CA VAL A 65 -14.16 -6.99 -28.98
C VAL A 65 -13.80 -5.71 -28.21
N GLU A 66 -14.64 -4.69 -28.24
CA GLU A 66 -14.44 -3.46 -27.45
C GLU A 66 -14.36 -3.75 -25.94
N SER A 67 -15.30 -4.54 -25.42
CA SER A 67 -15.31 -4.90 -24.01
C SER A 67 -14.11 -5.75 -23.61
N ALA A 68 -13.65 -6.63 -24.51
CA ALA A 68 -12.43 -7.40 -24.31
C ALA A 68 -11.18 -6.53 -24.28
N VAL A 69 -11.04 -5.55 -25.19
CA VAL A 69 -9.93 -4.58 -25.17
C VAL A 69 -9.91 -3.82 -23.85
N LEU A 70 -11.04 -3.33 -23.37
CA LEU A 70 -11.13 -2.67 -22.06
C LEU A 70 -10.78 -3.62 -20.90
N TYR A 71 -11.15 -4.88 -21.00
CA TYR A 71 -10.79 -5.90 -20.01
C TYR A 71 -9.27 -6.14 -20.00
N ILE A 72 -8.65 -6.31 -21.16
CA ILE A 72 -7.20 -6.50 -21.31
C ILE A 72 -6.46 -5.29 -20.71
N LEU A 73 -6.83 -4.07 -21.06
CA LEU A 73 -6.26 -2.86 -20.49
C LEU A 73 -6.39 -2.84 -18.96
N LYS A 74 -7.57 -3.17 -18.42
CA LYS A 74 -7.79 -3.25 -16.97
C LYS A 74 -6.93 -4.34 -16.30
N GLN A 75 -6.64 -5.47 -16.98
CA GLN A 75 -5.71 -6.48 -16.44
C GLN A 75 -4.28 -5.96 -16.41
N MET A 76 -3.78 -5.38 -17.51
CA MET A 76 -2.45 -4.77 -17.57
C MET A 76 -2.28 -3.64 -16.53
N ASN A 77 -3.34 -2.84 -16.29
CA ASN A 77 -3.31 -1.85 -15.20
C ASN A 77 -3.21 -2.50 -13.81
N LYS A 78 -3.81 -3.67 -13.58
CA LYS A 78 -3.65 -4.41 -12.31
C LYS A 78 -2.22 -4.94 -12.13
N GLU A 79 -1.49 -5.16 -13.22
CA GLU A 79 -0.08 -5.51 -13.20
C GLU A 79 0.83 -4.30 -12.98
N GLY A 80 0.25 -3.11 -13.01
CA GLY A 80 0.89 -1.86 -12.67
C GLY A 80 1.12 -0.88 -13.81
N ASP A 81 0.73 -1.22 -15.04
CA ASP A 81 0.89 -0.35 -16.20
C ASP A 81 -0.14 0.78 -16.22
N VAL A 82 0.27 1.99 -16.58
CA VAL A 82 -0.63 3.14 -16.81
C VAL A 82 -1.20 3.09 -18.22
N PHE A 83 -0.41 2.61 -19.17
CA PHE A 83 -0.81 2.36 -20.56
C PHE A 83 -0.27 1.02 -21.05
N SER A 84 -0.82 0.54 -22.16
CA SER A 84 -0.31 -0.65 -22.85
C SER A 84 0.05 -0.32 -24.28
N TYR A 85 1.08 -0.93 -24.82
CA TYR A 85 1.39 -0.79 -26.24
C TYR A 85 0.32 -1.49 -27.08
N ILE A 86 -0.02 -0.90 -28.22
CA ILE A 86 -1.02 -1.48 -29.14
C ILE A 86 -0.66 -2.91 -29.54
N GLN A 87 0.62 -3.20 -29.72
CA GLN A 87 1.13 -4.53 -30.08
C GLN A 87 0.85 -5.58 -28.98
N ASP A 88 0.95 -5.20 -27.71
CA ASP A 88 0.68 -6.09 -26.57
C ASP A 88 -0.83 -6.36 -26.49
N ILE A 89 -1.66 -5.33 -26.72
CA ILE A 89 -3.12 -5.47 -26.76
C ILE A 89 -3.56 -6.38 -27.91
N GLU A 90 -2.93 -6.23 -29.10
CA GLU A 90 -3.16 -7.10 -30.26
C GLU A 90 -2.79 -8.56 -29.97
N ALA A 91 -1.63 -8.78 -29.33
CA ALA A 91 -1.15 -10.11 -28.99
C ALA A 91 -2.08 -10.81 -27.97
N GLU A 92 -2.37 -10.14 -26.85
CA GLU A 92 -3.30 -10.63 -25.82
C GLU A 92 -4.71 -10.83 -26.38
N GLY A 93 -5.21 -9.86 -27.18
CA GLY A 93 -6.53 -9.94 -27.79
C GLY A 93 -6.66 -11.11 -28.78
N LYS A 94 -5.61 -11.37 -29.56
CA LYS A 94 -5.57 -12.53 -30.46
C LYS A 94 -5.59 -13.84 -29.70
N GLU A 95 -4.82 -13.97 -28.65
CA GLU A 95 -4.78 -15.17 -27.81
C GLU A 95 -6.11 -15.37 -27.09
N PHE A 96 -6.64 -14.32 -26.50
CA PHE A 96 -7.82 -14.33 -25.66
C PHE A 96 -9.13 -14.55 -26.43
N LEU A 97 -9.32 -13.81 -27.55
CA LEU A 97 -10.54 -13.85 -28.35
C LEU A 97 -10.46 -14.87 -29.51
N LYS A 98 -9.27 -15.31 -29.88
CA LYS A 98 -8.97 -16.13 -31.08
C LYS A 98 -9.41 -15.46 -32.39
N LEU A 99 -9.32 -14.13 -32.42
CA LEU A 99 -9.65 -13.30 -33.58
C LEU A 99 -8.39 -12.71 -34.21
N ASP A 100 -8.52 -12.30 -35.48
CA ASP A 100 -7.45 -11.58 -36.18
C ASP A 100 -7.26 -10.18 -35.55
N LYS A 101 -6.00 -9.67 -35.60
CA LYS A 101 -5.65 -8.38 -35.02
C LYS A 101 -6.47 -7.20 -35.59
N SER A 102 -6.94 -7.30 -36.83
CA SER A 102 -7.75 -6.27 -37.49
C SER A 102 -9.06 -5.96 -36.73
N TYR A 103 -9.61 -6.95 -36.00
CA TYR A 103 -10.76 -6.73 -35.12
C TYR A 103 -10.37 -5.91 -33.89
N ILE A 104 -9.18 -6.15 -33.35
CA ILE A 104 -8.67 -5.45 -32.17
C ILE A 104 -8.40 -3.97 -32.53
N ASP A 105 -7.72 -3.73 -33.66
CA ASP A 105 -7.43 -2.38 -34.15
C ASP A 105 -8.70 -1.55 -34.34
N LYS A 106 -9.72 -2.13 -35.00
CA LYS A 106 -11.02 -1.48 -35.20
C LYS A 106 -11.71 -1.18 -33.87
N ALA A 107 -11.60 -2.08 -32.89
CA ALA A 107 -12.19 -1.87 -31.57
C ALA A 107 -11.47 -0.74 -30.82
N VAL A 108 -10.14 -0.67 -30.89
CA VAL A 108 -9.36 0.44 -30.29
C VAL A 108 -9.76 1.77 -30.94
N GLU A 109 -9.85 1.85 -32.28
CA GLU A 109 -10.28 3.07 -32.97
C GLU A 109 -11.71 3.49 -32.56
N SER A 110 -12.63 2.53 -32.47
CA SER A 110 -13.99 2.78 -32.02
C SER A 110 -14.02 3.30 -30.57
N LEU A 111 -13.22 2.71 -29.67
CA LEU A 111 -13.11 3.14 -28.28
C LEU A 111 -12.48 4.53 -28.13
N VAL A 112 -11.52 4.89 -29.02
CA VAL A 112 -10.97 6.26 -29.10
C VAL A 112 -12.08 7.22 -29.54
N GLY A 113 -12.86 6.90 -30.57
CA GLY A 113 -14.01 7.72 -31.01
C GLY A 113 -15.06 7.91 -29.91
N LYS A 114 -15.27 6.88 -29.06
CA LYS A 114 -16.17 6.92 -27.89
C LYS A 114 -15.53 7.59 -26.67
N LYS A 115 -14.28 8.04 -26.74
CA LYS A 115 -13.51 8.63 -25.63
C LYS A 115 -13.38 7.71 -24.41
N ARG A 116 -13.43 6.39 -24.61
CA ARG A 116 -13.22 5.38 -23.56
C ARG A 116 -11.73 5.11 -23.35
N VAL A 117 -10.96 5.20 -24.39
CA VAL A 117 -9.49 5.11 -24.38
C VAL A 117 -8.88 6.31 -25.10
N ILE A 118 -7.62 6.60 -24.82
CA ILE A 118 -6.81 7.60 -25.52
C ILE A 118 -5.61 6.87 -26.11
N ARG A 119 -5.33 7.13 -27.37
CA ARG A 119 -4.15 6.63 -28.07
C ARG A 119 -3.15 7.77 -28.28
N GLU A 120 -1.95 7.61 -27.80
CA GLU A 120 -0.81 8.51 -27.98
C GLU A 120 0.31 7.71 -28.62
N ASP A 121 0.51 7.87 -29.92
CA ASP A 121 1.38 7.05 -30.78
C ASP A 121 1.02 5.56 -30.71
N ASP A 122 1.88 4.74 -30.11
CA ASP A 122 1.71 3.31 -29.89
C ASP A 122 1.13 2.94 -28.51
N ALA A 123 0.98 3.93 -27.63
CA ALA A 123 0.45 3.77 -26.29
C ALA A 123 -1.07 3.95 -26.24
N VAL A 124 -1.77 3.02 -25.63
CA VAL A 124 -3.23 3.05 -25.43
C VAL A 124 -3.52 3.09 -23.93
N TYR A 125 -4.24 4.11 -23.50
CA TYR A 125 -4.59 4.38 -22.12
C TYR A 125 -6.09 4.22 -21.88
N LEU A 126 -6.48 3.82 -20.69
CA LEU A 126 -7.81 4.20 -20.20
C LEU A 126 -7.86 5.73 -20.02
N THR A 127 -8.95 6.36 -20.43
CA THR A 127 -9.07 7.84 -20.46
C THR A 127 -8.82 8.49 -19.10
N ASN A 128 -9.26 7.87 -18.00
CA ASN A 128 -9.02 8.37 -16.65
C ASN A 128 -7.54 8.37 -16.27
N LEU A 129 -6.79 7.34 -16.65
CA LEU A 129 -5.36 7.23 -16.35
C LEU A 129 -4.51 8.19 -17.18
N PHE A 130 -4.85 8.37 -18.47
CA PHE A 130 -4.20 9.39 -19.29
C PHE A 130 -4.34 10.78 -18.67
N LYS A 131 -5.59 11.16 -18.33
CA LYS A 131 -5.86 12.46 -17.71
C LYS A 131 -5.17 12.62 -16.36
N ALA A 132 -5.10 11.55 -15.56
CA ALA A 132 -4.41 11.58 -14.27
C ALA A 132 -2.90 11.82 -14.45
N GLU A 133 -2.26 11.11 -15.39
CA GLU A 133 -0.82 11.26 -15.66
C GLU A 133 -0.49 12.64 -16.26
N GLU A 134 -1.30 13.12 -17.19
CA GLU A 134 -1.15 14.45 -17.82
C GLU A 134 -1.32 15.57 -16.78
N HIS A 135 -2.39 15.52 -15.98
CA HIS A 135 -2.65 16.48 -14.92
C HIS A 135 -1.55 16.45 -13.85
N ALA A 136 -1.13 15.25 -13.43
CA ALA A 136 -0.08 15.11 -12.41
C ALA A 136 1.24 15.76 -12.87
N ALA A 137 1.67 15.50 -14.11
CA ALA A 137 2.88 16.10 -14.66
C ALA A 137 2.79 17.63 -14.71
N LYS A 138 1.69 18.16 -15.24
CA LYS A 138 1.43 19.60 -15.32
C LYS A 138 1.46 20.24 -13.93
N ARG A 139 0.74 19.63 -12.98
CA ARG A 139 0.60 20.18 -11.64
C ARG A 139 1.90 20.18 -10.85
N ILE A 140 2.73 19.14 -10.97
CA ILE A 140 4.07 19.08 -10.36
C ILE A 140 4.94 20.23 -10.88
N VAL A 141 4.94 20.45 -12.20
CA VAL A 141 5.71 21.53 -12.83
C VAL A 141 5.22 22.91 -12.36
N GLU A 142 3.90 23.11 -12.29
CA GLU A 142 3.32 24.36 -11.76
C GLU A 142 3.74 24.64 -10.31
N LEU A 143 3.72 23.62 -9.44
CA LEU A 143 4.14 23.77 -8.04
C LEU A 143 5.62 24.12 -7.94
N ILE A 144 6.48 23.49 -8.74
CA ILE A 144 7.93 23.79 -8.77
C ILE A 144 8.18 25.22 -9.27
N ALA A 145 7.48 25.64 -10.32
CA ALA A 145 7.68 26.95 -10.94
C ALA A 145 7.18 28.11 -10.06
N ASN A 146 6.07 27.90 -9.38
CA ASN A 146 5.47 28.96 -8.57
C ASN A 146 6.26 29.28 -7.29
N ASN A 147 6.89 28.30 -6.66
CA ASN A 147 7.77 28.40 -5.46
C ASN A 147 7.52 29.64 -4.57
N THR A 148 6.25 29.87 -4.19
CA THR A 148 5.82 31.14 -3.56
C THR A 148 6.18 31.25 -2.09
N LYS A 149 6.48 30.13 -1.42
CA LYS A 149 6.85 30.05 0.00
C LYS A 149 8.29 29.60 0.21
N CYS A 150 9.21 30.17 -0.58
CA CYS A 150 10.65 29.97 -0.35
C CYS A 150 11.05 30.60 0.98
N ILE A 151 11.57 29.80 1.91
CA ILE A 151 12.09 30.25 3.20
C ILE A 151 13.59 30.08 3.16
N GLU A 152 14.30 31.17 3.35
CA GLU A 152 15.77 31.18 3.44
C GLU A 152 16.19 30.58 4.79
N VAL A 153 16.69 29.37 4.76
CA VAL A 153 17.25 28.64 5.91
C VAL A 153 18.68 28.25 5.57
N THR A 154 19.57 28.45 6.54
CA THR A 154 21.00 28.13 6.45
C THR A 154 21.35 26.92 7.32
N ASP A 155 22.57 26.39 7.14
CA ASP A 155 23.11 25.33 8.02
C ASP A 155 23.21 25.82 9.48
N ALA A 156 23.47 27.10 9.71
CA ALA A 156 23.50 27.68 11.05
C ALA A 156 22.10 27.64 11.72
N ASP A 157 21.03 27.84 10.97
CA ASP A 157 19.67 27.75 11.51
C ASP A 157 19.30 26.30 11.89
N VAL A 158 19.75 25.33 11.09
CA VAL A 158 19.55 23.91 11.43
C VAL A 158 20.35 23.53 12.67
N LYS A 159 21.61 24.00 12.81
CA LYS A 159 22.41 23.77 14.03
C LYS A 159 21.77 24.40 15.27
N ARG A 160 21.18 25.59 15.14
CA ARG A 160 20.41 26.20 16.22
C ARG A 160 19.18 25.38 16.60
N LEU A 161 18.49 24.78 15.64
CA LEU A 161 17.40 23.86 15.91
C LEU A 161 17.88 22.64 16.69
N GLU A 162 19.04 22.06 16.31
CA GLU A 162 19.66 20.93 17.03
C GLU A 162 19.98 21.30 18.51
N GLU A 163 20.42 22.52 18.76
CA GLU A 163 20.71 22.99 20.12
C GLU A 163 19.43 23.15 20.93
N GLU A 164 18.41 23.79 20.37
CA GLU A 164 17.10 23.96 20.99
C GLU A 164 16.47 22.60 21.34
N GLU A 165 16.54 21.62 20.43
CA GLU A 165 16.04 20.26 20.65
C GLU A 165 16.77 19.56 21.81
N TYR A 166 18.07 19.70 21.85
CA TYR A 166 18.88 19.10 22.91
C TYR A 166 18.60 19.75 24.26
N ASP A 167 18.50 21.08 24.33
CA ASP A 167 18.17 21.80 25.53
C ASP A 167 16.79 21.42 26.10
N ASP A 168 15.81 21.24 25.23
CA ASP A 168 14.47 20.80 25.64
C ASP A 168 14.48 19.34 26.12
N TYR A 169 15.25 18.46 25.47
CA TYR A 169 15.48 17.10 25.96
C TYR A 169 16.12 17.10 27.33
N VAL A 170 17.18 17.88 27.55
CA VAL A 170 17.86 17.99 28.85
C VAL A 170 16.94 18.52 29.93
N LYS A 171 16.12 19.54 29.63
CA LYS A 171 15.13 20.07 30.58
C LYS A 171 14.10 19.00 30.99
N LYS A 172 13.58 18.25 30.01
CA LYS A 172 12.63 17.17 30.27
C LYS A 172 13.25 16.05 31.08
N TYR A 173 14.46 15.62 30.72
CA TYR A 173 15.22 14.58 31.43
C TYR A 173 15.46 14.98 32.90
N LYS A 174 15.90 16.21 33.16
CA LYS A 174 16.10 16.75 34.52
C LYS A 174 14.80 16.83 35.33
N LYS A 175 13.69 17.13 34.67
CA LYS A 175 12.37 17.15 35.32
C LYS A 175 11.94 15.74 35.80
N GLU A 176 12.28 14.71 35.05
CA GLU A 176 11.92 13.32 35.35
C GLU A 176 12.91 12.64 36.31
N HIS A 177 14.22 12.97 36.25
CA HIS A 177 15.30 12.28 36.96
C HIS A 177 16.06 13.20 37.95
N GLY A 178 15.59 14.44 38.16
CA GLY A 178 16.29 15.41 39.01
C GLY A 178 17.63 15.85 38.40
N ASN A 179 18.62 16.12 39.24
CA ASN A 179 19.96 16.51 38.79
C ASN A 179 20.87 15.33 38.43
N ASN A 180 20.35 14.10 38.40
CA ASN A 180 21.11 12.94 37.97
C ASN A 180 21.27 12.99 36.43
N VAL A 181 22.51 13.01 35.96
CA VAL A 181 22.88 13.04 34.53
C VAL A 181 23.32 11.67 34.02
N GLU A 182 23.30 10.63 34.86
CA GLU A 182 23.56 9.25 34.44
C GLU A 182 22.44 8.81 33.49
N GLY A 183 22.80 8.47 32.25
CA GLY A 183 21.86 8.09 31.19
C GLY A 183 21.43 9.25 30.27
N LEU A 184 21.96 10.47 30.47
CA LEU A 184 21.72 11.56 29.53
C LEU A 184 22.37 11.21 28.18
N GLU A 185 21.56 11.07 27.14
CA GLU A 185 22.08 10.84 25.79
C GLU A 185 22.90 12.03 25.29
N LYS A 186 23.94 11.75 24.49
CA LYS A 186 24.72 12.80 23.83
C LYS A 186 23.83 13.59 22.86
N LYS A 187 24.15 14.87 22.68
CA LYS A 187 23.54 15.72 21.65
C LYS A 187 23.55 14.99 20.31
N ARG A 188 22.37 14.82 19.70
CA ARG A 188 22.22 14.22 18.40
C ARG A 188 22.36 15.32 17.35
N GLU A 189 23.31 15.17 16.44
CA GLU A 189 23.50 16.06 15.31
C GLU A 189 22.91 15.44 14.04
N TYR A 190 22.32 16.28 13.19
CA TYR A 190 21.91 15.84 11.86
C TYR A 190 23.14 15.62 10.98
N ALA A 191 23.14 14.54 10.21
CA ALA A 191 24.16 14.34 9.17
C ALA A 191 23.98 15.37 8.04
N ASP A 192 25.04 15.62 7.27
CA ASP A 192 25.03 16.65 6.21
C ASP A 192 23.84 16.50 5.25
N LYS A 193 23.50 15.27 4.83
CA LYS A 193 22.35 15.02 3.96
C LYS A 193 21.01 15.23 4.64
N GLN A 194 20.92 15.08 5.94
CA GLN A 194 19.70 15.39 6.71
C GLN A 194 19.53 16.91 6.82
N ARG A 195 20.62 17.67 7.07
CA ARG A 195 20.60 19.14 7.05
C ARG A 195 20.23 19.67 5.67
N GLU A 196 20.84 19.14 4.61
CA GLU A 196 20.49 19.46 3.22
C GLU A 196 18.99 19.25 2.96
N ALA A 197 18.40 18.16 3.45
CA ALA A 197 16.97 17.88 3.28
C ALA A 197 16.07 18.88 4.03
N ILE A 198 16.45 19.27 5.26
CA ILE A 198 15.70 20.27 6.04
C ILE A 198 15.74 21.62 5.32
N ILE A 199 16.91 22.03 4.84
CA ILE A 199 17.09 23.27 4.08
C ILE A 199 16.30 23.23 2.76
N ALA A 200 16.40 22.12 2.02
CA ALA A 200 15.68 21.95 0.75
C ALA A 200 14.15 21.98 0.93
N ALA A 201 13.62 21.40 2.01
CA ALA A 201 12.20 21.44 2.33
C ALA A 201 11.69 22.86 2.60
N CYS A 202 12.53 23.73 3.16
CA CYS A 202 12.21 25.13 3.36
C CYS A 202 12.24 25.92 2.05
N LYS A 203 13.21 25.64 1.17
CA LYS A 203 13.44 26.38 -0.08
C LYS A 203 12.51 25.97 -1.22
N SER A 204 12.16 24.69 -1.34
CA SER A 204 11.41 24.14 -2.47
C SER A 204 9.94 23.90 -2.12
N ASP A 205 9.04 24.13 -3.08
CA ASP A 205 7.62 23.78 -2.91
C ASP A 205 7.34 22.31 -3.21
N VAL A 206 8.21 21.63 -3.95
CA VAL A 206 8.16 20.16 -4.12
C VAL A 206 9.53 19.58 -3.76
N LEU A 207 9.55 18.56 -2.90
CA LEU A 207 10.77 17.87 -2.50
C LEU A 207 10.52 16.37 -2.39
N ILE A 208 11.48 15.57 -2.84
CA ILE A 208 11.53 14.13 -2.58
C ILE A 208 12.68 13.83 -1.63
N LEU A 209 12.36 13.18 -0.50
CA LEU A 209 13.32 12.64 0.46
C LEU A 209 13.32 11.13 0.34
N THR A 210 14.42 10.54 -0.13
CA THR A 210 14.53 9.08 -0.28
C THR A 210 15.75 8.52 0.42
N GLY A 211 15.65 7.27 0.87
CA GLY A 211 16.75 6.56 1.53
C GLY A 211 16.31 5.20 2.04
N GLY A 212 17.27 4.30 2.23
CA GLY A 212 17.07 2.95 2.75
C GLY A 212 16.76 2.90 4.25
N PRO A 213 16.72 1.70 4.85
CA PRO A 213 16.58 1.52 6.28
C PRO A 213 17.78 2.10 7.03
N GLY A 214 17.57 2.59 8.25
CA GLY A 214 18.64 3.13 9.11
C GLY A 214 19.25 4.46 8.64
N THR A 215 18.75 5.09 7.57
CA THR A 215 19.28 6.36 7.07
C THR A 215 18.70 7.60 7.77
N GLY A 216 17.78 7.41 8.72
CA GLY A 216 17.20 8.49 9.52
C GLY A 216 16.14 9.33 8.80
N LYS A 217 15.37 8.76 7.87
CA LYS A 217 14.24 9.43 7.20
C LYS A 217 13.29 10.10 8.22
N THR A 218 12.82 9.33 9.19
CA THR A 218 11.87 9.80 10.20
C THR A 218 12.44 10.94 11.06
N THR A 219 13.72 10.85 11.42
CA THR A 219 14.43 11.93 12.13
C THR A 219 14.48 13.20 11.28
N THR A 220 14.78 13.07 9.99
CA THR A 220 14.80 14.18 9.03
C THR A 220 13.42 14.80 8.87
N VAL A 221 12.38 14.00 8.76
CA VAL A 221 10.98 14.48 8.69
C VAL A 221 10.61 15.28 9.93
N ASN A 222 10.99 14.82 11.12
CA ASN A 222 10.76 15.56 12.35
C ASN A 222 11.46 16.92 12.36
N GLY A 223 12.73 16.95 11.91
CA GLY A 223 13.46 18.22 11.73
C GLY A 223 12.79 19.15 10.72
N ILE A 224 12.30 18.63 9.60
CA ILE A 224 11.54 19.41 8.61
C ILE A 224 10.27 20.00 9.24
N ILE A 225 9.46 19.19 9.94
CA ILE A 225 8.23 19.65 10.61
C ILE A 225 8.54 20.78 11.58
N LYS A 226 9.55 20.62 12.42
CA LYS A 226 9.94 21.63 13.42
C LYS A 226 10.42 22.91 12.77
N MET A 227 11.26 22.80 11.73
CA MET A 227 11.76 23.97 11.01
C MET A 227 10.64 24.75 10.32
N LEU A 228 9.73 24.09 9.63
CA LEU A 228 8.58 24.72 8.99
C LEU A 228 7.66 25.40 10.03
N LYS A 229 7.38 24.74 11.16
CA LYS A 229 6.60 25.32 12.28
C LYS A 229 7.29 26.53 12.92
N LYS A 230 8.61 26.52 13.05
CA LYS A 230 9.40 27.65 13.57
C LYS A 230 9.24 28.91 12.69
N HIS A 231 9.00 28.69 11.40
CA HIS A 231 8.70 29.77 10.44
C HIS A 231 7.18 30.05 10.29
N GLY A 232 6.34 29.55 11.21
CA GLY A 232 4.91 29.84 11.27
C GLY A 232 4.06 29.07 10.28
N LEU A 233 4.60 28.03 9.61
CA LEU A 233 3.86 27.21 8.65
C LEU A 233 3.08 26.09 9.34
N SER A 234 1.84 25.89 8.91
CA SER A 234 1.02 24.75 9.28
C SER A 234 1.38 23.53 8.42
N VAL A 235 1.64 22.39 9.09
CA VAL A 235 2.08 21.16 8.44
C VAL A 235 1.01 20.09 8.57
N LEU A 236 0.64 19.48 7.45
CA LEU A 236 -0.17 18.24 7.38
C LEU A 236 0.76 17.06 7.16
N CYS A 237 0.51 15.97 7.89
CA CYS A 237 1.23 14.71 7.71
C CYS A 237 0.28 13.62 7.28
N ALA A 238 0.67 12.86 6.24
CA ALA A 238 -0.13 11.79 5.69
C ALA A 238 0.70 10.55 5.32
N ALA A 239 0.04 9.40 5.20
CA ALA A 239 0.65 8.18 4.67
C ALA A 239 -0.39 7.35 3.89
N PRO A 240 0.02 6.45 2.98
CA PRO A 240 -0.91 5.61 2.22
C PRO A 240 -1.73 4.64 3.06
N THR A 241 -1.19 4.17 4.20
CA THR A 241 -1.83 3.19 5.08
C THR A 241 -2.02 3.74 6.50
N GLY A 242 -3.02 3.23 7.23
CA GLY A 242 -3.27 3.61 8.62
C GLY A 242 -2.08 3.35 9.54
N ARG A 243 -1.41 2.21 9.37
CA ARG A 243 -0.21 1.86 10.13
C ARG A 243 0.96 2.79 9.89
N ALA A 244 1.21 3.16 8.63
CA ALA A 244 2.26 4.12 8.32
C ALA A 244 1.93 5.50 8.92
N ALA A 245 0.67 5.93 8.87
CA ALA A 245 0.24 7.18 9.50
C ALA A 245 0.42 7.15 11.03
N LYS A 246 -0.02 6.08 11.71
CA LYS A 246 0.17 5.91 13.16
C LYS A 246 1.66 5.93 13.54
N ARG A 247 2.50 5.22 12.77
CA ARG A 247 3.94 5.19 12.97
C ARG A 247 4.60 6.57 12.79
N MET A 248 4.17 7.31 11.77
CA MET A 248 4.63 8.68 11.54
C MET A 248 4.24 9.58 12.72
N GLU A 249 3.00 9.46 13.25
CA GLU A 249 2.52 10.22 14.40
C GLU A 249 3.31 9.89 15.67
N GLU A 250 3.53 8.61 15.97
CA GLU A 250 4.33 8.16 17.13
C GLU A 250 5.77 8.69 17.07
N ALA A 251 6.40 8.68 15.89
CA ALA A 251 7.79 9.06 15.73
C ALA A 251 8.01 10.57 15.65
N THR A 252 7.03 11.33 15.16
CA THR A 252 7.13 12.79 14.99
C THR A 252 6.39 13.58 16.08
N HIS A 253 5.53 12.90 16.86
CA HIS A 253 4.59 13.52 17.79
C HIS A 253 3.70 14.59 17.11
N HIS A 254 3.44 14.40 15.80
CA HIS A 254 2.62 15.27 15.00
C HIS A 254 1.48 14.47 14.37
N LYS A 255 0.24 14.98 14.53
CA LYS A 255 -0.96 14.29 14.03
C LYS A 255 -0.79 13.91 12.56
N SER A 256 -0.96 12.63 12.28
CA SER A 256 -0.82 12.05 10.95
C SER A 256 -2.06 11.24 10.60
N MET A 257 -2.47 11.29 9.34
CA MET A 257 -3.67 10.61 8.84
C MET A 257 -3.35 9.79 7.59
N THR A 258 -4.27 8.92 7.19
CA THR A 258 -4.15 8.33 5.85
C THR A 258 -4.40 9.39 4.79
N ILE A 259 -3.78 9.25 3.60
CA ILE A 259 -4.04 10.13 2.46
C ILE A 259 -5.54 10.20 2.17
N HIS A 260 -6.24 9.06 2.20
CA HIS A 260 -7.69 9.00 1.99
C HIS A 260 -8.47 9.84 2.99
N ARG A 261 -8.07 9.83 4.27
CA ARG A 261 -8.71 10.64 5.31
C ARG A 261 -8.36 12.12 5.17
N THR A 262 -7.12 12.42 4.79
CA THR A 262 -6.68 13.80 4.50
C THR A 262 -7.46 14.40 3.35
N LEU A 263 -7.80 13.59 2.33
CA LEU A 263 -8.63 13.98 1.18
C LEU A 263 -10.14 13.88 1.45
N GLU A 264 -10.57 13.48 2.65
CA GLU A 264 -11.96 13.32 3.04
C GLU A 264 -12.76 12.43 2.07
N VAL A 265 -12.40 11.14 2.04
CA VAL A 265 -13.08 10.17 1.19
C VAL A 265 -14.56 10.02 1.56
N LYS A 266 -15.43 10.06 0.55
CA LYS A 266 -16.86 9.76 0.67
C LYS A 266 -17.21 8.56 -0.20
N SER A 267 -18.05 7.67 0.33
CA SER A 267 -18.59 6.56 -0.44
C SER A 267 -19.75 7.05 -1.33
N GLU A 268 -19.66 6.80 -2.63
CA GLU A 268 -20.77 7.04 -3.58
C GLU A 268 -21.58 5.75 -3.86
N GLY A 269 -21.69 4.86 -2.88
CA GLY A 269 -22.46 3.61 -3.01
C GLY A 269 -21.83 2.67 -4.06
N SER A 270 -22.59 2.30 -5.10
CA SER A 270 -22.12 1.40 -6.16
C SER A 270 -21.09 2.00 -7.12
N HIS A 271 -20.83 3.30 -7.05
CA HIS A 271 -19.98 4.04 -8.01
C HIS A 271 -18.55 4.27 -7.52
N GLY A 272 -18.19 3.76 -6.32
CA GLY A 272 -16.83 3.85 -5.78
C GLY A 272 -16.66 4.94 -4.73
N PHE A 273 -15.46 5.52 -4.66
CA PHE A 273 -15.11 6.57 -3.71
C PHE A 273 -14.84 7.88 -4.46
N LYS A 274 -15.23 8.98 -3.82
CA LYS A 274 -14.90 10.34 -4.25
C LYS A 274 -14.25 11.09 -3.11
N PHE A 275 -13.26 11.92 -3.44
CA PHE A 275 -12.63 12.79 -2.47
C PHE A 275 -13.33 14.15 -2.41
N SER A 276 -13.61 14.63 -1.20
CA SER A 276 -14.21 15.97 -0.99
C SER A 276 -13.18 17.06 -1.22
N LYS A 277 -11.92 16.81 -0.82
CA LYS A 277 -10.81 17.72 -1.08
C LYS A 277 -10.32 17.56 -2.51
N ASN A 278 -10.36 18.65 -3.28
CA ASN A 278 -10.02 18.73 -4.71
C ASN A 278 -9.78 20.22 -5.10
N GLU A 279 -9.72 20.54 -6.39
CA GLU A 279 -9.46 21.91 -6.88
C GLU A 279 -10.50 22.93 -6.39
N THR A 280 -11.76 22.52 -6.18
CA THR A 280 -12.83 23.41 -5.70
C THR A 280 -12.91 23.50 -4.17
N SER A 281 -12.32 22.54 -3.47
CA SER A 281 -12.24 22.50 -2.01
C SER A 281 -10.85 22.02 -1.60
N PRO A 282 -9.82 22.87 -1.72
CA PRO A 282 -8.43 22.45 -1.48
C PRO A 282 -8.15 22.14 -0.01
N LEU A 283 -7.01 21.51 0.23
CA LEU A 283 -6.48 21.29 1.57
C LEU A 283 -6.14 22.64 2.24
N GLU A 284 -6.34 22.68 3.54
CA GLU A 284 -5.99 23.84 4.38
C GLU A 284 -4.66 23.55 5.09
N GLY A 285 -3.65 24.38 4.84
CA GLY A 285 -2.32 24.22 5.38
C GLY A 285 -1.25 24.80 4.46
N ASP A 286 0.00 24.80 4.93
CA ASP A 286 1.14 25.37 4.21
C ASP A 286 2.08 24.31 3.65
N ALA A 287 2.08 23.12 4.23
CA ALA A 287 2.88 21.99 3.77
C ALA A 287 2.16 20.67 3.99
N LEU A 288 2.28 19.75 3.02
CA LEU A 288 1.86 18.37 3.11
C LEU A 288 3.07 17.45 3.01
N ILE A 289 3.33 16.67 4.05
CA ILE A 289 4.38 15.66 4.08
C ILE A 289 3.71 14.28 3.95
N ILE A 290 4.12 13.49 2.96
CA ILE A 290 3.60 12.15 2.73
C ILE A 290 4.72 11.14 2.92
N ASP A 291 4.62 10.30 3.96
CA ASP A 291 5.55 9.19 4.17
C ASP A 291 5.10 7.93 3.40
N GLU A 292 6.00 6.96 3.23
CA GLU A 292 5.81 5.73 2.44
C GLU A 292 5.30 6.01 1.01
N SER A 293 5.79 7.08 0.37
CA SER A 293 5.33 7.53 -0.96
C SER A 293 5.65 6.55 -2.10
N SER A 294 6.48 5.54 -1.89
CA SER A 294 6.65 4.42 -2.83
C SER A 294 5.35 3.64 -3.09
N MET A 295 4.37 3.72 -2.18
CA MET A 295 3.07 3.05 -2.30
C MET A 295 2.02 3.88 -3.05
N ILE A 296 2.32 5.13 -3.43
CA ILE A 296 1.38 6.01 -4.14
C ILE A 296 1.31 5.59 -5.61
N ASP A 297 0.10 5.28 -6.09
CA ASP A 297 -0.18 5.02 -7.50
C ASP A 297 -0.56 6.32 -8.25
N MET A 298 -0.72 6.23 -9.58
CA MET A 298 -1.03 7.37 -10.43
C MET A 298 -2.35 8.05 -10.07
N SER A 299 -3.38 7.29 -9.76
CA SER A 299 -4.71 7.83 -9.45
C SER A 299 -4.72 8.55 -8.10
N LEU A 300 -4.00 8.01 -7.11
CA LEU A 300 -3.88 8.63 -5.80
C LEU A 300 -3.02 9.90 -5.85
N LEU A 301 -1.91 9.87 -6.62
CA LEU A 301 -1.10 11.07 -6.87
C LEU A 301 -1.93 12.19 -7.49
N ASP A 302 -2.68 11.88 -8.55
CA ASP A 302 -3.56 12.85 -9.21
C ASP A 302 -4.57 13.46 -8.23
N SER A 303 -5.17 12.63 -7.37
CA SER A 303 -6.13 13.08 -6.35
C SER A 303 -5.48 13.99 -5.30
N VAL A 304 -4.26 13.68 -4.85
CA VAL A 304 -3.47 14.51 -3.93
C VAL A 304 -3.17 15.87 -4.58
N LEU A 305 -2.68 15.84 -5.83
CA LEU A 305 -2.29 17.07 -6.55
C LEU A 305 -3.48 17.98 -6.85
N LYS A 306 -4.68 17.43 -7.08
CA LYS A 306 -5.93 18.20 -7.19
C LYS A 306 -6.30 18.93 -5.91
N ALA A 307 -5.97 18.36 -4.78
CA ALA A 307 -6.30 18.92 -3.47
C ALA A 307 -5.27 19.94 -2.96
N ILE A 308 -4.05 19.96 -3.51
CA ILE A 308 -2.97 20.88 -3.10
C ILE A 308 -3.18 22.23 -3.75
N PRO A 309 -3.41 23.33 -2.98
CA PRO A 309 -3.48 24.69 -3.53
C PRO A 309 -2.11 25.21 -3.93
N ASN A 310 -2.07 26.31 -4.69
CA ASN A 310 -0.82 27.02 -4.98
C ASN A 310 -0.21 27.54 -3.68
N GLY A 311 1.12 27.42 -3.56
CA GLY A 311 1.86 27.85 -2.38
C GLY A 311 1.85 26.86 -1.21
N MET A 312 1.22 25.68 -1.35
CA MET A 312 1.37 24.59 -0.39
C MET A 312 2.54 23.71 -0.80
N LYS A 313 3.47 23.47 0.12
CA LYS A 313 4.63 22.60 -0.11
C LYS A 313 4.21 21.14 -0.12
N LEU A 314 4.76 20.35 -1.06
CA LEU A 314 4.60 18.89 -1.15
C LEU A 314 5.93 18.19 -0.89
N ILE A 315 6.03 17.46 0.20
CA ILE A 315 7.23 16.70 0.55
C ILE A 315 6.89 15.20 0.53
N LEU A 316 7.48 14.49 -0.44
CA LEU A 316 7.30 13.05 -0.59
C LEU A 316 8.47 12.31 0.05
N VAL A 317 8.18 11.46 1.03
CA VAL A 317 9.18 10.67 1.75
C VAL A 317 8.98 9.21 1.44
N GLY A 318 10.03 8.50 1.05
CA GLY A 318 9.89 7.08 0.71
C GLY A 318 11.22 6.40 0.42
N ASP A 319 11.12 5.12 0.13
CA ASP A 319 12.26 4.29 -0.26
C ASP A 319 11.99 3.72 -1.67
N ILE A 320 12.76 4.21 -2.64
CA ILE A 320 12.62 3.82 -4.06
C ILE A 320 12.91 2.34 -4.33
N ASP A 321 13.63 1.70 -3.41
CA ASP A 321 14.09 0.31 -3.58
C ASP A 321 13.11 -0.71 -2.98
N GLN A 322 12.08 -0.24 -2.25
CA GLN A 322 10.99 -1.08 -1.75
C GLN A 322 10.03 -1.51 -2.86
N LEU A 323 9.04 -2.33 -2.47
CA LEU A 323 7.96 -2.74 -3.37
C LEU A 323 7.18 -1.53 -3.88
N LEU A 324 6.79 -1.59 -5.15
CA LEU A 324 5.99 -0.59 -5.82
C LEU A 324 4.55 -0.55 -5.28
N SER A 325 3.82 0.50 -5.64
CA SER A 325 2.37 0.62 -5.39
C SER A 325 1.60 -0.60 -5.93
N VAL A 326 0.48 -0.95 -5.30
CA VAL A 326 -0.41 -1.99 -5.83
C VAL A 326 -1.13 -1.51 -7.10
N GLY A 327 -1.52 -0.23 -7.14
CA GLY A 327 -2.10 0.39 -8.33
C GLY A 327 -1.06 0.75 -9.39
N CYS A 328 -1.52 1.23 -10.53
CA CYS A 328 -0.70 1.50 -11.70
C CYS A 328 0.21 2.72 -11.55
N GLY A 329 1.34 2.67 -12.26
CA GLY A 329 2.37 3.70 -12.26
C GLY A 329 3.52 3.41 -11.29
N ASN A 330 4.61 4.15 -11.48
CA ASN A 330 5.79 4.12 -10.63
C ASN A 330 6.18 5.56 -10.27
N VAL A 331 5.26 6.21 -9.55
CA VAL A 331 5.27 7.66 -9.30
C VAL A 331 6.60 8.15 -8.77
N LEU A 332 7.04 7.61 -7.63
CA LEU A 332 8.26 8.07 -6.96
C LEU A 332 9.50 7.89 -7.85
N TYR A 333 9.59 6.75 -8.53
CA TYR A 333 10.68 6.46 -9.45
C TYR A 333 10.71 7.44 -10.64
N GLU A 334 9.58 7.66 -11.29
CA GLU A 334 9.44 8.53 -12.44
C GLU A 334 9.76 10.00 -12.10
N MET A 335 9.26 10.48 -10.97
CA MET A 335 9.57 11.83 -10.51
C MET A 335 11.07 12.02 -10.23
N ILE A 336 11.72 11.06 -9.58
CA ILE A 336 13.17 11.10 -9.30
C ILE A 336 13.98 11.06 -10.60
N HIS A 337 13.61 10.17 -11.54
CA HIS A 337 14.38 9.95 -12.78
C HIS A 337 14.10 11.01 -13.85
N SER A 338 13.04 11.82 -13.70
CA SER A 338 12.84 13.01 -14.54
C SER A 338 14.00 14.01 -14.40
N GLY A 339 14.71 14.00 -13.27
CA GLY A 339 15.78 14.94 -12.96
C GLY A 339 15.32 16.41 -12.80
N LYS A 340 14.00 16.64 -12.79
CA LYS A 340 13.40 17.99 -12.71
C LYS A 340 12.81 18.30 -11.33
N VAL A 341 12.55 17.29 -10.52
CA VAL A 341 12.05 17.43 -9.14
C VAL A 341 13.23 17.45 -8.18
N PRO A 342 13.31 18.38 -7.22
CA PRO A 342 14.32 18.38 -6.17
C PRO A 342 14.30 17.08 -5.36
N VAL A 343 15.48 16.44 -5.22
CA VAL A 343 15.63 15.13 -4.54
C VAL A 343 16.80 15.18 -3.58
N VAL A 344 16.56 14.79 -2.34
CA VAL A 344 17.64 14.51 -1.38
C VAL A 344 17.67 13.02 -1.06
N ARG A 345 18.84 12.40 -1.28
CA ARG A 345 19.06 10.97 -1.01
C ARG A 345 19.88 10.79 0.26
N LEU A 346 19.27 10.21 1.29
CA LEU A 346 19.96 9.83 2.51
C LEU A 346 20.71 8.52 2.28
N LYS A 347 22.04 8.57 2.37
CA LYS A 347 22.92 7.40 2.13
C LYS A 347 23.67 6.96 3.38
N ALA A 348 23.85 7.88 4.35
CA ALA A 348 24.59 7.60 5.57
C ALA A 348 23.80 6.63 6.45
N ILE A 349 24.42 5.53 6.83
CA ILE A 349 23.94 4.60 7.85
C ILE A 349 24.49 5.11 9.18
N PHE A 350 23.64 5.23 10.19
CA PHE A 350 24.13 5.68 11.49
C PHE A 350 24.92 4.56 12.17
N ARG A 351 25.97 4.97 12.94
CA ARG A 351 26.96 4.06 13.53
C ARG A 351 26.36 2.91 14.36
N GLN A 352 25.20 3.12 14.98
CA GLN A 352 24.45 2.07 15.69
C GLN A 352 23.86 1.01 14.73
N ASP A 353 23.57 1.41 13.49
CA ASP A 353 22.97 0.53 12.46
C ASP A 353 24.05 -0.12 11.59
N GLU A 354 25.31 0.35 11.61
CA GLU A 354 26.43 -0.27 10.85
C GLU A 354 26.77 -1.67 11.35
N GLU A 355 26.50 -1.99 12.61
CA GLU A 355 26.68 -3.32 13.20
C GLU A 355 25.46 -4.22 12.99
N SER A 356 24.31 -3.65 12.63
CA SER A 356 23.08 -4.39 12.37
C SER A 356 23.20 -5.25 11.11
N GLY A 357 23.09 -6.56 11.28
CA GLY A 357 23.07 -7.51 10.17
C GLY A 357 21.85 -7.31 9.27
N ILE A 358 20.70 -6.84 9.80
CA ILE A 358 19.50 -6.48 9.03
C ILE A 358 19.83 -5.35 8.07
N VAL A 359 20.40 -4.26 8.55
CA VAL A 359 20.73 -3.08 7.74
C VAL A 359 21.83 -3.41 6.72
N VAL A 360 22.91 -4.05 7.16
CA VAL A 360 24.02 -4.47 6.28
C VAL A 360 23.52 -5.37 5.15
N ASN A 361 22.70 -6.38 5.48
CA ASN A 361 22.16 -7.30 4.47
C ASN A 361 21.12 -6.66 3.56
N ALA A 362 20.28 -5.74 4.07
CA ALA A 362 19.38 -4.97 3.23
C ALA A 362 20.15 -4.17 2.17
N HIS A 363 21.22 -3.47 2.56
CA HIS A 363 22.06 -2.74 1.61
C HIS A 363 22.81 -3.66 0.63
N LYS A 364 23.26 -4.83 1.05
CA LYS A 364 23.85 -5.84 0.15
C LYS A 364 22.83 -6.29 -0.89
N ILE A 365 21.64 -6.68 -0.44
CA ILE A 365 20.55 -7.09 -1.33
C ILE A 365 20.24 -5.98 -2.34
N ASN A 366 20.14 -4.74 -1.89
CA ASN A 366 19.84 -3.60 -2.76
C ASN A 366 20.91 -3.39 -3.84
N ARG A 367 22.20 -3.56 -3.49
CA ARG A 367 23.32 -3.50 -4.45
C ARG A 367 23.45 -4.74 -5.36
N GLY A 368 22.60 -5.76 -5.17
CA GLY A 368 22.70 -7.02 -5.90
C GLY A 368 23.76 -7.98 -5.38
N GLU A 369 24.23 -7.74 -4.18
CA GLU A 369 25.19 -8.60 -3.47
C GLU A 369 24.44 -9.62 -2.62
N ILE A 370 24.96 -10.83 -2.55
CA ILE A 370 24.38 -11.90 -1.72
C ILE A 370 24.53 -11.51 -0.24
N PRO A 371 23.44 -11.61 0.56
CA PRO A 371 23.49 -11.33 1.99
C PRO A 371 24.42 -12.31 2.71
N LEU A 372 24.88 -11.93 3.89
CA LEU A 372 25.72 -12.77 4.71
C LEU A 372 24.92 -13.95 5.26
N PHE A 373 25.39 -15.17 5.00
CA PHE A 373 24.79 -16.41 5.51
C PHE A 373 25.39 -16.87 6.84
N LYS A 374 26.38 -16.14 7.36
CA LYS A 374 27.01 -16.48 8.63
C LYS A 374 26.28 -15.85 9.79
N ASN A 375 25.64 -16.69 10.59
CA ASN A 375 24.94 -16.27 11.79
C ASN A 375 25.96 -15.82 12.85
N ARG A 376 25.71 -14.65 13.46
CA ARG A 376 26.47 -14.19 14.65
C ARG A 376 25.67 -14.56 15.89
N LYS A 377 26.36 -14.90 16.98
CA LYS A 377 25.70 -15.33 18.24
C LYS A 377 24.80 -14.24 18.82
N GLU A 378 25.21 -12.99 18.70
CA GLU A 378 24.48 -11.79 19.16
C GLU A 378 24.00 -10.95 17.96
N GLY A 379 23.72 -11.58 16.83
CA GLY A 379 23.26 -10.91 15.62
C GLY A 379 21.75 -10.72 15.62
N ASP A 380 21.30 -9.88 14.68
CA ASP A 380 19.89 -9.56 14.43
C ASP A 380 19.39 -10.15 13.09
N TYR A 381 20.26 -10.73 12.27
CA TYR A 381 19.95 -11.40 11.00
C TYR A 381 20.44 -12.83 11.03
N PHE A 382 19.51 -13.78 10.84
CA PHE A 382 19.81 -15.22 10.87
C PHE A 382 19.38 -15.88 9.56
N PHE A 383 20.29 -16.69 9.01
CA PHE A 383 20.02 -17.52 7.85
C PHE A 383 19.93 -19.00 8.24
N MET A 384 18.76 -19.57 8.03
CA MET A 384 18.48 -20.99 8.22
C MET A 384 18.53 -21.66 6.85
N ASN A 385 19.62 -22.42 6.60
CA ASN A 385 19.76 -23.14 5.34
C ASN A 385 18.74 -24.29 5.26
N VAL A 386 17.96 -24.30 4.19
CA VAL A 386 16.92 -25.31 3.92
C VAL A 386 17.09 -25.96 2.55
N ASP A 387 18.33 -25.98 2.02
CA ASP A 387 18.64 -26.55 0.69
C ASP A 387 18.21 -28.03 0.58
N ASP A 388 18.38 -28.81 1.65
CA ASP A 388 18.16 -30.24 1.70
C ASP A 388 16.80 -30.61 2.35
N MET A 389 15.88 -29.65 2.52
CA MET A 389 14.59 -29.87 3.18
C MET A 389 13.45 -29.84 2.17
N GLU A 390 12.48 -30.75 2.36
CA GLU A 390 11.21 -30.72 1.65
C GLU A 390 10.33 -29.56 2.14
N GLN A 391 9.36 -29.12 1.32
CA GLN A 391 8.55 -27.93 1.62
C GLN A 391 7.73 -28.09 2.92
N GLU A 392 7.26 -29.28 3.24
CA GLU A 392 6.56 -29.62 4.48
C GLU A 392 7.49 -29.50 5.69
N GLN A 393 8.71 -29.97 5.58
CA GLN A 393 9.72 -29.89 6.64
C GLN A 393 10.11 -28.43 6.91
N ILE A 394 10.18 -27.60 5.86
CA ILE A 394 10.43 -26.16 5.99
C ILE A 394 9.27 -25.51 6.74
N ARG A 395 8.01 -25.80 6.35
CA ARG A 395 6.82 -25.32 7.05
C ARG A 395 6.86 -25.67 8.53
N ASP A 396 7.08 -26.95 8.84
CA ASP A 396 7.07 -27.46 10.21
C ASP A 396 8.17 -26.81 11.05
N SER A 397 9.36 -26.61 10.46
CA SER A 397 10.46 -25.89 11.09
C SER A 397 10.09 -24.43 11.38
N ILE A 398 9.43 -23.73 10.44
CA ILE A 398 8.98 -22.36 10.66
C ILE A 398 7.96 -22.31 11.82
N VAL A 399 6.99 -23.24 11.83
CA VAL A 399 6.00 -23.33 12.90
C VAL A 399 6.68 -23.55 14.26
N ASP A 400 7.64 -24.47 14.36
CA ASP A 400 8.41 -24.71 15.59
C ASP A 400 9.19 -23.46 16.05
N TYR A 401 9.81 -22.75 15.10
CA TYR A 401 10.53 -21.52 15.46
C TYR A 401 9.60 -20.43 15.96
N VAL A 402 8.50 -20.19 15.26
CA VAL A 402 7.53 -19.14 15.58
C VAL A 402 6.74 -19.43 16.85
N CYS A 403 6.34 -20.68 17.06
CA CYS A 403 5.49 -21.03 18.20
C CYS A 403 6.25 -21.36 19.48
N ASP A 404 7.48 -21.89 19.36
CA ASP A 404 8.19 -22.44 20.52
C ASP A 404 9.59 -21.84 20.69
N LYS A 405 10.47 -21.92 19.68
CA LYS A 405 11.90 -21.61 19.84
C LYS A 405 12.19 -20.12 20.05
N LEU A 406 11.67 -19.26 19.15
CA LEU A 406 11.89 -17.82 19.24
C LEU A 406 11.21 -17.21 20.46
N PRO A 407 9.92 -17.53 20.79
CA PRO A 407 9.29 -17.06 22.02
C PRO A 407 10.10 -17.39 23.27
N LYS A 408 10.57 -18.64 23.36
CA LYS A 408 11.36 -19.11 24.51
C LYS A 408 12.74 -18.45 24.60
N TYR A 409 13.40 -18.25 23.43
CA TYR A 409 14.76 -17.69 23.41
C TYR A 409 14.76 -16.19 23.73
N TYR A 410 13.81 -15.44 23.16
CA TYR A 410 13.75 -13.99 23.34
C TYR A 410 12.79 -13.55 24.46
N ASN A 411 12.12 -14.50 25.14
CA ASN A 411 11.14 -14.25 26.19
C ASN A 411 10.02 -13.28 25.74
N ILE A 412 9.43 -13.56 24.56
CA ILE A 412 8.36 -12.76 23.96
C ILE A 412 7.16 -13.65 23.63
N PRO A 413 5.94 -13.10 23.59
CA PRO A 413 4.77 -13.84 23.12
C PRO A 413 4.88 -14.20 21.62
N ALA A 414 4.48 -15.42 21.25
CA ALA A 414 4.53 -15.87 19.85
C ALA A 414 3.70 -15.01 18.87
N ASN A 415 2.66 -14.35 19.36
CA ASN A 415 1.84 -13.44 18.55
C ASN A 415 2.54 -12.13 18.17
N GLU A 416 3.66 -11.77 18.80
CA GLU A 416 4.49 -10.63 18.43
C GLU A 416 5.42 -10.95 17.23
N ILE A 417 5.63 -12.24 16.96
CA ILE A 417 6.40 -12.67 15.79
C ILE A 417 5.52 -12.59 14.54
N GLN A 418 6.07 -12.05 13.46
CA GLN A 418 5.38 -11.97 12.18
C GLN A 418 6.04 -12.84 11.13
N VAL A 419 5.27 -13.75 10.53
CA VAL A 419 5.73 -14.48 9.36
C VAL A 419 5.37 -13.71 8.10
N LEU A 420 6.36 -13.48 7.22
CA LEU A 420 6.18 -12.81 5.92
C LEU A 420 6.43 -13.83 4.81
N SER A 421 5.40 -14.23 4.09
CA SER A 421 5.54 -15.16 2.97
C SER A 421 5.43 -14.46 1.62
N PRO A 422 6.22 -14.85 0.61
CA PRO A 422 6.11 -14.35 -0.75
C PRO A 422 4.76 -14.72 -1.41
N MET A 423 4.18 -15.83 -1.04
CA MET A 423 3.02 -16.43 -1.71
C MET A 423 1.85 -16.69 -0.75
N ARG A 424 0.63 -16.75 -1.32
CA ARG A 424 -0.57 -17.14 -0.55
C ARG A 424 -0.73 -18.66 -0.44
N LYS A 425 -0.47 -19.38 -1.54
CA LYS A 425 -0.65 -20.83 -1.66
C LYS A 425 0.68 -21.58 -1.50
N GLY A 426 0.60 -22.91 -1.28
CA GLY A 426 1.74 -23.80 -1.09
C GLY A 426 2.12 -23.96 0.38
N HIS A 427 2.99 -24.95 0.69
CA HIS A 427 3.34 -25.35 2.06
C HIS A 427 3.96 -24.23 2.88
N THR A 428 4.75 -23.35 2.26
CA THR A 428 5.29 -22.14 2.90
C THR A 428 4.47 -20.89 2.58
N GLY A 429 3.26 -21.06 2.03
CA GLY A 429 2.31 -19.98 1.73
C GLY A 429 1.52 -19.51 2.97
N VAL A 430 0.97 -18.32 2.87
CA VAL A 430 0.24 -17.66 3.96
C VAL A 430 -0.89 -18.54 4.51
N TRP A 431 -1.65 -19.21 3.63
CA TRP A 431 -2.84 -19.97 4.05
C TRP A 431 -2.46 -21.16 4.90
N GLU A 432 -1.49 -21.95 4.45
CA GLU A 432 -1.05 -23.15 5.16
C GLU A 432 -0.30 -22.78 6.45
N LEU A 433 0.61 -21.82 6.41
CA LEU A 433 1.31 -21.33 7.59
C LEU A 433 0.35 -20.81 8.66
N ASN A 434 -0.67 -20.03 8.29
CA ASN A 434 -1.69 -19.57 9.23
C ASN A 434 -2.44 -20.74 9.89
N SER A 435 -2.82 -21.74 9.11
CA SER A 435 -3.54 -22.91 9.62
C SER A 435 -2.70 -23.69 10.64
N TYR A 436 -1.43 -23.96 10.33
CA TYR A 436 -0.53 -24.70 11.21
C TYR A 436 -0.17 -23.92 12.46
N ILE A 437 0.14 -22.62 12.35
CA ILE A 437 0.44 -21.76 13.49
C ILE A 437 -0.79 -21.59 14.40
N GLN A 438 -1.98 -21.37 13.81
CA GLN A 438 -3.23 -21.31 14.56
C GLN A 438 -3.47 -22.59 15.36
N ASN A 439 -3.32 -23.75 14.73
CA ASN A 439 -3.54 -25.04 15.40
C ASN A 439 -2.53 -25.30 16.51
N ARG A 440 -1.32 -24.76 16.42
CA ARG A 440 -0.30 -24.88 17.48
C ARG A 440 -0.52 -23.90 18.63
N LEU A 441 -0.78 -22.62 18.33
CA LEU A 441 -0.92 -21.56 19.34
C LEU A 441 -2.34 -21.48 19.92
N ASN A 442 -3.34 -21.78 19.12
CA ASN A 442 -4.75 -21.60 19.42
C ASN A 442 -5.58 -22.82 18.96
N PRO A 443 -5.30 -24.05 19.50
CA PRO A 443 -5.99 -25.26 19.08
C PRO A 443 -7.50 -25.20 19.32
N PRO A 444 -8.31 -25.96 18.54
CA PRO A 444 -9.74 -26.07 18.79
C PRO A 444 -10.00 -26.73 20.15
N ALA A 445 -11.02 -26.24 20.86
CA ALA A 445 -11.48 -26.82 22.12
C ALA A 445 -13.01 -26.85 22.15
N LYS A 446 -13.62 -27.82 22.86
CA LYS A 446 -15.08 -28.02 22.90
C LYS A 446 -15.88 -26.77 23.32
N ASN A 447 -15.30 -25.91 24.16
CA ASN A 447 -15.96 -24.72 24.69
C ASN A 447 -15.41 -23.42 24.12
N LYS A 448 -14.55 -23.48 23.09
CA LYS A 448 -13.98 -22.30 22.47
C LYS A 448 -14.89 -21.77 21.37
N PRO A 449 -15.39 -20.54 21.49
CA PRO A 449 -16.20 -19.93 20.46
C PRO A 449 -15.44 -19.79 19.13
N VAL A 450 -16.14 -20.01 18.03
CA VAL A 450 -15.59 -19.91 16.67
C VAL A 450 -16.55 -19.17 15.76
N ILE A 451 -15.99 -18.48 14.76
CA ILE A 451 -16.74 -17.84 13.69
C ILE A 451 -16.34 -18.48 12.36
N PRO A 452 -17.25 -19.11 11.64
CA PRO A 452 -16.99 -19.58 10.27
C PRO A 452 -16.72 -18.37 9.35
N CYS A 453 -15.61 -18.42 8.61
CA CYS A 453 -15.23 -17.34 7.71
C CYS A 453 -14.67 -17.94 6.41
N ASN A 454 -15.49 -18.02 5.35
CA ASN A 454 -15.11 -18.62 4.07
C ASN A 454 -14.49 -20.02 4.25
N GLU A 455 -13.23 -20.21 3.82
CA GLU A 455 -12.48 -21.47 3.96
C GLU A 455 -11.71 -21.56 5.30
N GLN A 456 -11.84 -20.55 6.18
CA GLN A 456 -11.14 -20.48 7.46
C GLN A 456 -12.11 -20.44 8.64
N VAL A 457 -11.61 -20.76 9.81
CA VAL A 457 -12.36 -20.65 11.08
C VAL A 457 -11.59 -19.71 11.99
N LEU A 458 -12.22 -18.60 12.36
CA LEU A 458 -11.66 -17.67 13.33
C LEU A 458 -12.06 -18.13 14.74
N ARG A 459 -11.12 -18.13 15.68
CA ARG A 459 -11.29 -18.59 17.06
C ARG A 459 -11.04 -17.45 18.03
N LEU A 460 -11.68 -17.49 19.16
CA LEU A 460 -11.35 -16.60 20.28
C LEU A 460 -9.85 -16.66 20.57
N GLY A 461 -9.19 -15.52 20.61
CA GLY A 461 -7.75 -15.39 20.83
C GLY A 461 -6.90 -15.34 19.56
N ASP A 462 -7.48 -15.51 18.37
CA ASP A 462 -6.73 -15.45 17.11
C ASP A 462 -6.18 -14.05 16.81
N LYS A 463 -4.99 -14.04 16.21
CA LYS A 463 -4.39 -12.87 15.56
C LYS A 463 -5.00 -12.73 14.17
N VAL A 464 -5.68 -11.62 13.93
CA VAL A 464 -6.41 -11.37 12.67
C VAL A 464 -6.01 -10.04 12.05
N MET A 465 -6.19 -9.93 10.73
CA MET A 465 -6.00 -8.69 9.98
C MET A 465 -7.32 -8.26 9.35
N PHE A 466 -7.67 -7.01 9.53
CA PHE A 466 -8.79 -6.38 8.84
C PHE A 466 -8.42 -6.10 7.37
N THR A 467 -9.31 -6.39 6.43
CA THR A 467 -9.02 -6.33 4.99
C THR A 467 -9.77 -5.23 4.25
N CYS A 468 -10.56 -4.45 4.97
CA CYS A 468 -11.33 -3.33 4.46
C CYS A 468 -10.89 -2.03 5.14
N ASN A 469 -11.48 -0.90 4.74
CA ASN A 469 -11.38 0.34 5.50
C ASN A 469 -12.72 0.62 6.17
N ASP A 470 -12.69 0.96 7.45
CA ASP A 470 -13.84 1.42 8.22
C ASP A 470 -13.46 2.75 8.88
N TYR A 471 -13.83 3.83 8.19
CA TYR A 471 -13.43 5.19 8.61
C TYR A 471 -14.17 5.66 9.86
N ASP A 472 -15.37 5.16 10.11
CA ASP A 472 -16.18 5.50 11.27
C ASP A 472 -15.58 4.89 12.55
N LYS A 473 -15.11 3.66 12.43
CA LYS A 473 -14.44 2.94 13.53
C LYS A 473 -12.94 3.21 13.61
N ASN A 474 -12.40 4.03 12.71
CA ASN A 474 -10.98 4.36 12.60
C ASN A 474 -10.08 3.11 12.49
N ILE A 475 -10.51 2.14 11.67
CA ILE A 475 -9.77 0.90 11.38
C ILE A 475 -9.56 0.80 9.87
N PHE A 476 -8.37 0.34 9.48
CA PHE A 476 -7.95 0.36 8.09
C PHE A 476 -7.52 -1.02 7.59
N ASN A 477 -7.56 -1.18 6.29
CA ASN A 477 -7.02 -2.39 5.64
C ASN A 477 -5.55 -2.60 6.03
N GLY A 478 -5.27 -3.77 6.56
CA GLY A 478 -3.94 -4.13 7.07
C GLY A 478 -3.81 -4.02 8.59
N ASP A 479 -4.76 -3.42 9.31
CA ASP A 479 -4.70 -3.37 10.76
C ASP A 479 -4.80 -4.78 11.35
N ILE A 480 -3.89 -5.10 12.26
CA ILE A 480 -3.84 -6.39 12.95
C ILE A 480 -4.38 -6.21 14.36
N GLY A 481 -5.25 -7.11 14.75
CA GLY A 481 -5.80 -7.17 16.09
C GLY A 481 -5.91 -8.60 16.59
N LYS A 482 -6.44 -8.75 17.80
CA LYS A 482 -6.71 -10.02 18.45
C LYS A 482 -8.20 -10.14 18.74
N ILE A 483 -8.81 -11.27 18.42
CA ILE A 483 -10.20 -11.55 18.81
C ILE A 483 -10.24 -11.75 20.31
N VAL A 484 -10.88 -10.84 21.03
CA VAL A 484 -10.93 -10.86 22.49
C VAL A 484 -12.28 -11.33 23.04
N SER A 485 -13.34 -11.27 22.22
CA SER A 485 -14.66 -11.80 22.57
C SER A 485 -15.38 -12.31 21.34
N ILE A 486 -16.19 -13.35 21.49
CA ILE A 486 -17.16 -13.85 20.51
C ILE A 486 -18.44 -14.11 21.30
N PHE A 487 -19.53 -13.48 20.90
CA PHE A 487 -20.81 -13.59 21.59
C PHE A 487 -21.92 -14.07 20.64
N SER A 488 -22.84 -14.87 21.21
CA SER A 488 -24.07 -15.27 20.54
C SER A 488 -25.09 -15.59 21.62
N PRO A 489 -26.41 -15.42 21.38
CA PRO A 489 -27.44 -15.70 22.36
C PRO A 489 -27.37 -17.11 22.97
N GLU A 490 -26.87 -18.08 22.22
CA GLU A 490 -26.71 -19.47 22.65
C GLU A 490 -25.50 -19.69 23.55
N LEU A 491 -24.47 -18.84 23.42
CA LEU A 491 -23.24 -18.90 24.21
C LEU A 491 -23.43 -18.19 25.54
N ASP A 492 -24.10 -17.06 25.55
CA ASP A 492 -24.34 -16.21 26.69
C ASP A 492 -25.26 -16.93 27.68
N ALA A 493 -26.28 -17.64 27.19
CA ALA A 493 -27.14 -18.50 27.98
C ALA A 493 -26.39 -19.69 28.65
N LYS A 494 -25.32 -20.21 28.02
CA LYS A 494 -24.49 -21.29 28.58
C LYS A 494 -23.44 -20.81 29.59
N MET A 495 -23.01 -19.55 29.48
CA MET A 495 -21.99 -18.97 30.37
C MET A 495 -22.56 -18.20 31.55
N GLY A 496 -23.89 -18.03 31.63
CA GLY A 496 -24.55 -17.31 32.74
C GLY A 496 -24.17 -15.82 32.78
N ILE A 497 -23.79 -15.24 31.66
CA ILE A 497 -23.47 -13.82 31.56
C ILE A 497 -24.78 -13.05 31.55
N ASN A 498 -24.99 -12.21 32.57
CA ASN A 498 -26.13 -11.31 32.66
C ASN A 498 -25.88 -10.07 31.80
N ASP A 499 -26.95 -9.53 31.20
CA ASP A 499 -26.96 -8.37 30.28
C ASP A 499 -26.34 -7.06 30.88
N ASP A 500 -26.09 -7.01 32.16
CA ASP A 500 -25.66 -5.80 32.88
C ASP A 500 -24.13 -5.48 32.79
N GLU A 501 -23.32 -6.37 32.24
CA GLU A 501 -21.86 -6.17 32.09
C GLU A 501 -21.39 -5.83 30.67
N MET A 502 -22.31 -5.63 29.74
CA MET A 502 -21.98 -5.31 28.33
C MET A 502 -22.02 -3.80 28.09
N ASP A 503 -20.96 -3.29 27.45
CA ASP A 503 -20.85 -1.90 27.00
C ASP A 503 -22.08 -1.47 26.16
N ASP A 504 -22.54 -0.23 26.36
CA ASP A 504 -23.69 0.38 25.71
C ASP A 504 -23.63 0.49 24.18
N ASP A 505 -22.48 0.15 23.56
CA ASP A 505 -22.23 0.22 22.11
C ASP A 505 -22.63 -1.05 21.33
N ILE A 506 -23.27 -2.05 21.96
CA ILE A 506 -23.69 -3.27 21.27
C ILE A 506 -25.07 -3.04 20.65
N ASP A 507 -25.11 -3.04 19.32
CA ASP A 507 -26.38 -2.96 18.54
C ASP A 507 -27.36 -4.07 18.95
N LYS A 508 -28.45 -3.69 19.59
CA LYS A 508 -29.60 -4.57 19.85
C LYS A 508 -30.50 -4.63 18.60
N ASP A 509 -31.07 -5.79 18.31
CA ASP A 509 -32.07 -5.88 17.26
C ASP A 509 -33.34 -5.09 17.65
N GLU A 510 -34.27 -4.88 16.69
CA GLU A 510 -35.54 -4.16 16.90
C GLU A 510 -36.43 -4.80 18.00
N ARG A 511 -36.05 -5.98 18.54
CA ARG A 511 -36.73 -6.71 19.61
C ARG A 511 -35.93 -6.77 20.91
N GLY A 512 -34.74 -6.08 20.98
CA GLY A 512 -33.88 -6.04 22.16
C GLY A 512 -33.00 -7.29 22.34
N GLY A 513 -32.89 -8.17 21.35
CA GLY A 513 -32.01 -9.35 21.39
C GLY A 513 -30.57 -9.02 20.96
N LEU A 514 -29.59 -9.58 21.64
CA LEU A 514 -28.16 -9.48 21.29
C LEU A 514 -27.91 -10.12 19.92
N LYS A 515 -27.38 -9.34 18.99
CA LYS A 515 -26.91 -9.85 17.70
C LYS A 515 -25.66 -10.72 17.90
N ARG A 516 -25.46 -11.72 17.05
CA ARG A 516 -24.24 -12.52 17.00
C ARG A 516 -23.08 -11.64 16.51
N GLY A 517 -21.98 -11.61 17.24
CA GLY A 517 -20.85 -10.74 16.91
C GLY A 517 -19.55 -11.14 17.59
N PHE A 518 -18.53 -10.32 17.37
CA PHE A 518 -17.22 -10.51 17.98
C PHE A 518 -16.52 -9.15 18.19
N ILE A 519 -15.60 -9.12 19.15
CA ILE A 519 -14.79 -7.94 19.44
C ILE A 519 -13.35 -8.24 19.07
N VAL A 520 -12.73 -7.31 18.32
CA VAL A 520 -11.32 -7.33 17.99
C VAL A 520 -10.63 -6.17 18.71
N ASP A 521 -9.55 -6.48 19.40
CA ASP A 521 -8.68 -5.49 20.03
C ASP A 521 -7.52 -5.14 19.08
N PHE A 522 -7.49 -3.90 18.62
CA PHE A 522 -6.44 -3.33 17.76
C PHE A 522 -5.53 -2.42 18.60
N ASP A 523 -4.56 -2.99 19.30
CA ASP A 523 -3.61 -2.26 20.16
C ASP A 523 -4.32 -1.36 21.21
N GLY A 524 -5.33 -1.90 21.91
CA GLY A 524 -6.12 -1.20 22.92
C GLY A 524 -7.41 -0.55 22.41
N ASN A 525 -7.59 -0.42 21.10
CA ASN A 525 -8.85 -0.01 20.48
C ASN A 525 -9.74 -1.24 20.27
N ARG A 526 -10.72 -1.44 21.15
CA ARG A 526 -11.67 -2.56 21.08
C ARG A 526 -12.87 -2.20 20.23
N VAL A 527 -13.08 -2.97 19.17
CA VAL A 527 -14.12 -2.69 18.20
C VAL A 527 -15.01 -3.91 17.99
N CYS A 528 -16.32 -3.66 18.07
CA CYS A 528 -17.36 -4.66 17.88
C CYS A 528 -17.73 -4.81 16.39
N PHE A 529 -17.91 -6.06 15.95
CA PHE A 529 -18.33 -6.43 14.60
C PHE A 529 -19.45 -7.45 14.65
N ASP A 530 -20.41 -7.30 13.73
CA ASP A 530 -21.40 -8.34 13.46
C ASP A 530 -20.76 -9.54 12.74
N ASN A 531 -21.27 -10.74 12.95
CA ASN A 531 -20.74 -11.97 12.31
C ASN A 531 -20.75 -11.93 10.79
N SER A 532 -21.63 -11.14 10.15
CA SER A 532 -21.62 -10.94 8.70
C SER A 532 -20.34 -10.26 8.20
N ARG A 533 -19.67 -9.50 9.07
CA ARG A 533 -18.38 -8.85 8.80
C ARG A 533 -17.16 -9.77 8.97
N ALA A 534 -17.35 -11.04 9.36
CA ALA A 534 -16.24 -11.98 9.54
C ALA A 534 -15.42 -12.17 8.25
N SER A 535 -16.05 -12.05 7.07
CA SER A 535 -15.37 -12.11 5.77
C SER A 535 -14.38 -10.96 5.54
N ASP A 536 -14.47 -9.88 6.30
CA ASP A 536 -13.54 -8.75 6.26
C ASP A 536 -12.24 -9.05 7.03
N PHE A 537 -12.14 -10.21 7.67
CA PHE A 537 -10.99 -10.63 8.47
C PHE A 537 -10.29 -11.85 7.89
N ILE A 538 -8.98 -11.90 8.04
CA ILE A 538 -8.15 -13.05 7.75
C ILE A 538 -7.21 -13.33 8.92
N LEU A 539 -6.77 -14.58 9.09
CA LEU A 539 -5.70 -14.91 10.03
C LEU A 539 -4.42 -14.14 9.68
N ALA A 540 -3.71 -13.68 10.69
CA ALA A 540 -2.56 -12.79 10.53
C ALA A 540 -1.27 -13.27 11.22
N TYR A 541 -1.15 -14.53 11.59
CA TYR A 541 0.11 -15.11 12.05
C TYR A 541 1.16 -15.08 10.94
N ALA A 542 0.73 -15.36 9.71
CA ALA A 542 1.48 -15.18 8.48
C ALA A 542 0.72 -14.25 7.53
N ILE A 543 1.42 -13.32 6.88
CA ILE A 543 0.87 -12.40 5.88
C ILE A 543 1.78 -12.35 4.64
N THR A 544 1.28 -11.82 3.52
CA THR A 544 2.15 -11.58 2.37
C THR A 544 3.06 -10.38 2.61
N ILE A 545 4.24 -10.37 1.98
CA ILE A 545 5.18 -9.26 2.07
C ILE A 545 4.53 -7.94 1.59
N HIS A 546 3.67 -7.98 0.58
CA HIS A 546 2.91 -6.81 0.12
C HIS A 546 2.01 -6.23 1.22
N LYS A 547 1.37 -7.08 2.02
CA LYS A 547 0.52 -6.64 3.14
C LYS A 547 1.31 -6.13 4.35
N SER A 548 2.63 -6.31 4.39
CA SER A 548 3.50 -5.75 5.41
C SER A 548 4.03 -4.35 5.10
N GLN A 549 3.76 -3.82 3.90
CA GLN A 549 4.17 -2.46 3.53
C GLN A 549 3.58 -1.43 4.51
N GLY A 550 4.37 -0.43 4.88
CA GLY A 550 4.02 0.56 5.90
C GLY A 550 4.01 0.04 7.35
N SER A 551 4.31 -1.25 7.56
CA SER A 551 4.40 -1.86 8.90
C SER A 551 5.82 -2.29 9.22
N GLU A 552 6.14 -2.37 10.51
CA GLU A 552 7.38 -2.96 11.02
C GLU A 552 7.05 -3.89 12.19
N TYR A 553 7.90 -4.89 12.39
CA TYR A 553 7.70 -5.92 13.41
C TYR A 553 9.01 -6.16 14.15
N ASP A 554 8.95 -6.44 15.43
CA ASP A 554 10.16 -6.71 16.23
C ASP A 554 10.90 -7.94 15.70
N ILE A 555 10.18 -9.03 15.44
CA ILE A 555 10.74 -10.25 14.87
C ILE A 555 10.00 -10.64 13.60
N VAL A 556 10.74 -10.83 12.53
CA VAL A 556 10.23 -11.30 11.24
C VAL A 556 10.85 -12.65 10.88
N VAL A 557 10.01 -13.58 10.46
CA VAL A 557 10.42 -14.89 9.90
C VAL A 557 9.95 -14.98 8.46
N MET A 558 10.84 -15.37 7.55
CA MET A 558 10.52 -15.41 6.11
C MET A 558 10.99 -16.72 5.48
N PRO A 559 10.12 -17.49 4.81
CA PRO A 559 10.54 -18.55 3.87
C PRO A 559 10.93 -17.94 2.51
N LEU A 560 12.02 -18.42 1.92
CA LEU A 560 12.40 -18.08 0.55
C LEU A 560 13.02 -19.30 -0.16
N THR A 561 12.22 -19.98 -0.96
CA THR A 561 12.60 -21.24 -1.63
C THR A 561 12.38 -21.15 -3.14
N MET A 562 12.89 -22.12 -3.89
CA MET A 562 12.66 -22.20 -5.33
C MET A 562 11.19 -22.45 -5.70
N ALA A 563 10.37 -22.95 -4.77
CA ALA A 563 8.91 -23.01 -4.97
C ALA A 563 8.27 -21.62 -5.13
N ASN A 564 8.95 -20.58 -4.66
CA ASN A 564 8.51 -19.18 -4.81
C ASN A 564 9.03 -18.52 -6.10
N TYR A 565 9.35 -19.28 -7.16
CA TYR A 565 10.11 -18.83 -8.33
C TYR A 565 9.63 -17.51 -8.94
N THR A 566 8.33 -17.32 -9.11
CA THR A 566 7.74 -16.11 -9.69
C THR A 566 7.91 -14.87 -8.82
N MET A 567 8.12 -15.08 -7.52
CA MET A 567 8.24 -14.02 -6.52
C MET A 567 9.70 -13.78 -6.07
N LEU A 568 10.68 -14.45 -6.70
CA LEU A 568 12.11 -14.25 -6.40
C LEU A 568 12.59 -12.95 -7.03
N GLN A 569 12.30 -11.83 -6.38
CA GLN A 569 12.64 -10.47 -6.80
C GLN A 569 13.42 -9.76 -5.70
N ARG A 570 14.36 -8.89 -6.13
CA ARG A 570 15.24 -8.15 -5.22
C ARG A 570 14.45 -7.25 -4.26
N ASN A 571 13.55 -6.43 -4.79
CA ASN A 571 12.73 -5.49 -4.02
C ASN A 571 11.82 -6.20 -3.02
N LEU A 572 11.32 -7.41 -3.35
CA LEU A 572 10.50 -8.20 -2.43
C LEU A 572 11.31 -8.70 -1.23
N LEU A 573 12.51 -9.27 -1.47
CA LEU A 573 13.41 -9.70 -0.40
C LEU A 573 13.88 -8.50 0.43
N TYR A 574 14.27 -7.40 -0.22
CA TYR A 574 14.66 -6.16 0.42
C TYR A 574 13.55 -5.61 1.33
N THR A 575 12.32 -5.52 0.81
CA THR A 575 11.17 -5.06 1.60
C THR A 575 10.94 -5.94 2.82
N ALA A 576 11.00 -7.26 2.68
CA ALA A 576 10.80 -8.18 3.80
C ALA A 576 11.85 -7.99 4.90
N VAL A 577 13.14 -7.90 4.52
CA VAL A 577 14.25 -7.67 5.47
C VAL A 577 14.06 -6.35 6.21
N THR A 578 13.65 -5.29 5.50
CA THR A 578 13.46 -3.95 6.09
C THR A 578 12.21 -3.83 6.97
N ARG A 579 11.37 -4.87 7.08
CA ARG A 579 10.23 -4.91 8.02
C ARG A 579 10.62 -5.34 9.43
N ALA A 580 11.80 -5.91 9.61
CA ALA A 580 12.28 -6.34 10.93
C ALA A 580 12.97 -5.17 11.67
N LYS A 581 12.56 -4.95 12.92
CA LYS A 581 13.21 -3.97 13.83
C LYS A 581 14.37 -4.57 14.60
N LYS A 582 14.20 -5.77 15.17
CA LYS A 582 15.16 -6.38 16.07
C LYS A 582 15.76 -7.66 15.51
N ILE A 583 14.93 -8.54 14.94
CA ILE A 583 15.38 -9.86 14.49
C ILE A 583 14.74 -10.22 13.15
N PHE A 584 15.57 -10.66 12.21
CA PHE A 584 15.13 -11.25 10.95
C PHE A 584 15.67 -12.68 10.80
N VAL A 585 14.78 -13.63 10.55
CA VAL A 585 15.12 -15.04 10.33
C VAL A 585 14.69 -15.47 8.94
N LEU A 586 15.65 -15.79 8.08
CA LEU A 586 15.42 -16.26 6.71
C LEU A 586 15.57 -17.78 6.62
N PHE A 587 14.46 -18.49 6.42
CA PHE A 587 14.48 -19.90 6.01
C PHE A 587 14.66 -19.95 4.50
N GLY A 588 15.90 -20.02 4.04
CA GLY A 588 16.25 -19.78 2.65
C GLY A 588 17.00 -20.91 1.98
N GLN A 589 16.65 -21.21 0.72
CA GLN A 589 17.53 -21.92 -0.19
C GLN A 589 18.52 -20.94 -0.81
N LYS A 590 19.82 -21.27 -0.77
CA LYS A 590 20.87 -20.38 -1.29
C LYS A 590 20.65 -19.97 -2.74
N ASN A 591 20.19 -20.91 -3.57
CA ASN A 591 19.87 -20.65 -4.97
C ASN A 591 18.69 -19.68 -5.13
N ALA A 592 17.65 -19.79 -4.29
CA ALA A 592 16.52 -18.89 -4.30
C ALA A 592 16.93 -17.47 -3.88
N VAL A 593 17.73 -17.34 -2.83
CA VAL A 593 18.27 -16.04 -2.38
C VAL A 593 19.14 -15.42 -3.48
N ALA A 594 20.07 -16.17 -4.06
CA ALA A 594 20.94 -15.68 -5.13
C ALA A 594 20.13 -15.23 -6.36
N LYS A 595 19.07 -15.97 -6.71
CA LYS A 595 18.17 -15.60 -7.79
C LYS A 595 17.38 -14.33 -7.46
N ALA A 596 16.79 -14.23 -6.28
CA ALA A 596 16.05 -13.06 -5.85
C ALA A 596 16.93 -11.80 -5.90
N VAL A 597 18.14 -11.87 -5.37
CA VAL A 597 19.11 -10.75 -5.35
C VAL A 597 19.51 -10.31 -6.75
N LYS A 598 19.71 -11.25 -7.68
CA LYS A 598 20.10 -10.96 -9.06
C LYS A 598 18.92 -10.47 -9.93
N ASN A 599 17.71 -10.83 -9.55
CA ASN A 599 16.52 -10.48 -10.31
C ASN A 599 16.15 -9.01 -10.10
N LEU A 600 16.62 -8.17 -11.01
CA LEU A 600 16.30 -6.76 -11.13
C LEU A 600 14.97 -6.50 -11.87
N LYS A 601 14.19 -7.52 -12.18
CA LYS A 601 12.86 -7.26 -12.72
C LYS A 601 12.05 -6.45 -11.70
N VAL A 602 12.47 -5.22 -11.53
CA VAL A 602 11.51 -4.13 -11.35
C VAL A 602 10.58 -4.31 -12.53
N VAL A 603 9.36 -4.69 -12.28
CA VAL A 603 8.35 -4.75 -13.32
C VAL A 603 8.39 -3.38 -13.96
N LYS A 604 8.95 -3.30 -15.18
CA LYS A 604 9.03 -2.03 -15.90
C LYS A 604 7.59 -1.66 -16.21
N ARG A 605 7.05 -0.80 -15.39
CA ARG A 605 5.67 -0.33 -15.58
C ARG A 605 5.66 0.69 -16.69
N ASN A 606 4.74 0.52 -17.61
CA ASN A 606 4.52 1.46 -18.67
C ASN A 606 3.86 2.74 -18.13
N THR A 607 4.63 3.82 -18.07
CA THR A 607 4.19 5.16 -17.66
C THR A 607 5.04 6.20 -18.39
N ARG A 608 4.48 7.34 -18.68
CA ARG A 608 5.16 8.48 -19.29
C ARG A 608 5.25 9.69 -18.34
N LEU A 609 4.99 9.51 -17.03
CA LEU A 609 4.99 10.61 -16.05
C LEU A 609 6.30 11.39 -16.07
N GLY A 610 7.44 10.71 -15.98
CA GLY A 610 8.76 11.35 -16.02
C GLY A 610 8.99 12.12 -17.31
N LEU A 611 8.66 11.54 -18.45
CA LEU A 611 8.76 12.20 -19.77
C LEU A 611 7.86 13.42 -19.84
N ARG A 612 6.60 13.33 -19.36
CA ARG A 612 5.67 14.45 -19.35
C ARG A 612 6.18 15.60 -18.47
N ILE A 613 6.75 15.30 -17.29
CA ILE A 613 7.38 16.31 -16.43
C ILE A 613 8.50 17.03 -17.17
N VAL A 614 9.40 16.30 -17.83
CA VAL A 614 10.50 16.88 -18.62
C VAL A 614 9.98 17.78 -19.74
N ASN A 615 8.99 17.32 -20.49
CA ASN A 615 8.40 18.08 -21.59
C ASN A 615 7.69 19.36 -21.09
N GLN A 616 6.93 19.28 -20.01
CA GLN A 616 6.23 20.43 -19.43
C GLN A 616 7.23 21.49 -18.89
N MET A 617 8.33 21.05 -18.25
CA MET A 617 9.39 21.97 -17.81
C MET A 617 10.07 22.64 -19.00
N GLY A 618 10.37 21.91 -20.08
CA GLY A 618 10.94 22.48 -21.29
C GLY A 618 10.05 23.55 -21.94
N LEU A 619 8.73 23.33 -21.95
CA LEU A 619 7.77 24.33 -22.41
C LEU A 619 7.76 25.59 -21.52
N LEU A 620 7.86 25.41 -20.21
CA LEU A 620 7.92 26.51 -19.27
C LEU A 620 9.19 27.35 -19.44
N ASP A 621 10.35 26.70 -19.61
CA ASP A 621 11.64 27.36 -19.85
C ASP A 621 11.61 28.20 -21.14
N MET A 622 10.89 27.72 -22.19
CA MET A 622 10.71 28.47 -23.44
C MET A 622 9.79 29.69 -23.29
N MET A 623 8.87 29.67 -22.34
CA MET A 623 7.91 30.77 -22.10
C MET A 623 8.47 31.86 -21.19
N GLN A 624 9.64 31.68 -20.58
CA GLN A 624 10.24 32.73 -19.74
C GLN A 624 10.73 33.91 -20.61
N PRO A 625 10.52 35.18 -20.17
CA PRO A 625 10.82 36.37 -20.99
C PRO A 625 12.26 36.47 -21.48
N GLU A 626 13.21 35.93 -20.72
CA GLU A 626 14.65 35.94 -21.08
C GLU A 626 14.95 35.05 -22.31
N ASN A 627 14.19 33.99 -22.52
CA ASN A 627 14.37 33.07 -23.65
C ASN A 627 13.57 33.50 -24.90
N VAL A 628 12.49 34.26 -24.73
CA VAL A 628 11.68 34.80 -25.85
C VAL A 628 12.45 35.87 -26.61
N GLN A 629 13.30 36.65 -25.93
CA GLN A 629 14.16 37.66 -26.59
C GLN A 629 15.26 37.04 -27.46
N LEU A 630 15.77 35.85 -27.11
CA LEU A 630 16.79 35.15 -27.88
C LEU A 630 16.21 34.49 -29.17
N SER A 631 14.94 34.03 -29.11
CA SER A 631 14.29 33.42 -30.30
C SER A 631 13.76 34.43 -31.31
N MET A 632 13.62 35.71 -30.96
CA MET A 632 13.28 36.79 -31.90
C MET A 632 14.49 37.49 -32.50
N ALA A 633 15.72 37.15 -32.04
CA ALA A 633 16.99 37.72 -32.48
C ALA A 633 17.77 36.79 -33.43
N VAL A 634 17.21 35.63 -33.84
CA VAL A 634 17.70 34.70 -34.83
C VAL A 634 16.69 34.64 -35.98
#